data_131f406064663b371b8d47d7ca579374
#
_entry.id   131f406064663b371b8d47d7ca579374
#
_cell.length_a   1.000
_cell.length_b   1.000
_cell.length_c   1.000
_cell.angle_alpha   90.00
_cell.angle_beta   90.00
_cell.angle_gamma   90.00
#
_symmetry.space_group_name_H-M   'P 1'
#
loop_
_entity.id
_entity.type
_entity.pdbx_description
1 polymer ?
#
loop_
_entity_poly.entity_id
_entity_poly.type
_entity_poly.pdbx_seq_one_letter_code
_entity_poly.pdbx_strand_id
1 'polypeptide(L)'
;MRKPVILLSLFIFIASLPAHAQKNAQFDPDGSFWIIGDHGDGFSDFGGINLNAKRLRRLPPAGVQLVNGKTFRFKTLNVKRENFTFTTVSIGGVSYSFSGKFLQGGVFAATDLSDERPVLEGVLRKHKAGKKVAEQKLKFMYFGGT
;
A
#
# COMPACT_ATOMS: atom_id res chain seq x y z
N MET A 1 -27.52 75.79 14.58
CA MET A 1 -26.86 75.08 13.51
C MET A 1 -26.53 73.66 14.01
N ARG A 2 -27.27 72.65 13.57
CA ARG A 2 -27.10 71.26 13.96
C ARG A 2 -26.33 70.54 12.84
N LYS A 3 -25.16 69.98 13.17
CA LYS A 3 -24.37 69.20 12.21
C LYS A 3 -24.89 67.73 12.15
N PRO A 4 -25.07 67.12 10.98
CA PRO A 4 -25.48 65.74 10.87
C PRO A 4 -24.25 64.83 11.08
N VAL A 5 -24.44 63.84 11.96
CA VAL A 5 -23.48 62.75 12.17
C VAL A 5 -23.78 61.66 11.11
N ILE A 6 -22.87 61.49 10.17
CA ILE A 6 -22.93 60.42 9.18
C ILE A 6 -22.39 59.14 9.82
N LEU A 7 -23.28 58.19 10.08
CA LEU A 7 -22.93 56.87 10.58
C LEU A 7 -22.52 55.98 9.38
N LEU A 8 -21.22 55.74 9.22
CA LEU A 8 -20.68 54.89 8.17
C LEU A 8 -20.78 53.43 8.61
N SER A 9 -21.79 52.71 8.14
CA SER A 9 -21.97 51.30 8.38
C SER A 9 -20.99 50.49 7.52
N LEU A 10 -19.94 49.97 8.14
CA LEU A 10 -18.97 49.05 7.51
C LEU A 10 -19.57 47.65 7.41
N PHE A 11 -20.09 47.31 6.23
CA PHE A 11 -20.52 45.93 5.92
C PHE A 11 -19.28 45.05 5.70
N ILE A 12 -18.93 44.23 6.70
CA ILE A 12 -17.92 43.17 6.55
C ILE A 12 -18.56 41.99 5.82
N PHE A 13 -18.28 41.87 4.52
CA PHE A 13 -18.61 40.69 3.73
C PHE A 13 -17.63 39.55 4.13
N ILE A 14 -18.07 38.69 5.02
CA ILE A 14 -17.38 37.44 5.28
C ILE A 14 -17.65 36.50 4.10
N ALA A 15 -16.74 36.48 3.14
CA ALA A 15 -16.75 35.47 2.07
C ALA A 15 -16.47 34.10 2.71
N SER A 16 -17.53 33.35 2.98
CA SER A 16 -17.42 31.93 3.32
C SER A 16 -16.90 31.18 2.10
N LEU A 17 -15.60 30.92 2.07
CA LEU A 17 -15.01 30.01 1.13
C LEU A 17 -15.64 28.63 1.35
N PRO A 18 -16.20 27.99 0.31
CA PRO A 18 -16.67 26.63 0.44
C PRO A 18 -15.46 25.76 0.81
N ALA A 19 -15.46 25.22 2.02
CA ALA A 19 -14.56 24.15 2.38
C ALA A 19 -14.83 23.02 1.39
N HIS A 20 -13.95 22.87 0.40
CA HIS A 20 -13.94 21.71 -0.45
C HIS A 20 -13.72 20.53 0.50
N ALA A 21 -14.80 19.82 0.79
CA ALA A 21 -14.73 18.54 1.48
C ALA A 21 -13.81 17.65 0.61
N GLN A 22 -12.56 17.58 1.00
CA GLN A 22 -11.62 16.62 0.45
C GLN A 22 -12.28 15.26 0.68
N LYS A 23 -12.88 14.69 -0.38
CA LYS A 23 -13.35 13.31 -0.34
C LYS A 23 -12.17 12.52 0.16
N ASN A 24 -12.27 12.01 1.40
CA ASN A 24 -11.28 11.11 1.95
C ASN A 24 -11.12 9.99 0.92
N ALA A 25 -10.02 10.01 0.18
CA ALA A 25 -9.74 8.96 -0.78
C ALA A 25 -9.78 7.65 0.00
N GLN A 26 -10.71 6.79 -0.37
CA GLN A 26 -10.90 5.52 0.32
C GLN A 26 -9.61 4.73 0.19
N PHE A 27 -9.06 4.30 1.33
CA PHE A 27 -7.88 3.44 1.35
C PHE A 27 -8.18 2.16 0.54
N ASP A 28 -7.52 2.02 -0.60
CA ASP A 28 -7.59 0.83 -1.45
C ASP A 28 -6.17 0.34 -1.77
N PRO A 29 -5.68 -0.66 -1.03
CA PRO A 29 -4.35 -1.21 -1.23
C PRO A 29 -4.28 -2.23 -2.38
N ASP A 30 -5.32 -2.31 -3.21
CA ASP A 30 -5.37 -3.27 -4.32
C ASP A 30 -4.24 -3.00 -5.33
N GLY A 31 -3.50 -4.03 -5.71
CA GLY A 31 -2.40 -3.93 -6.67
C GLY A 31 -1.21 -4.85 -6.39
N SER A 32 -0.14 -4.62 -7.11
CA SER A 32 1.11 -5.36 -6.99
C SER A 32 2.19 -4.50 -6.34
N PHE A 33 2.96 -5.10 -5.45
CA PHE A 33 4.04 -4.45 -4.69
C PHE A 33 5.35 -5.17 -4.94
N TRP A 34 6.30 -4.47 -5.56
CA TRP A 34 7.60 -5.01 -5.94
C TRP A 34 8.69 -4.46 -5.03
N ILE A 35 9.69 -5.26 -4.74
CA ILE A 35 10.81 -4.85 -3.87
C ILE A 35 11.61 -3.73 -4.53
N ILE A 36 12.00 -2.75 -3.70
CA ILE A 36 12.96 -1.72 -4.06
C ILE A 36 14.32 -2.13 -3.52
N GLY A 37 15.34 -2.12 -4.39
CA GLY A 37 16.71 -2.41 -4.02
C GLY A 37 17.00 -3.90 -3.86
N ASP A 38 18.11 -4.20 -3.19
CA ASP A 38 18.61 -5.57 -3.04
C ASP A 38 17.84 -6.31 -1.93
N HIS A 39 17.52 -7.54 -2.22
CA HIS A 39 16.95 -8.50 -1.28
C HIS A 39 17.95 -9.66 -1.14
N GLY A 40 18.56 -9.77 0.02
CA GLY A 40 19.62 -10.75 0.28
C GLY A 40 19.26 -12.20 -0.11
N ASP A 41 20.23 -13.06 -0.09
CA ASP A 41 20.19 -14.46 -0.61
C ASP A 41 18.98 -15.27 -0.16
N GLY A 42 18.45 -15.01 1.03
CA GLY A 42 17.26 -15.72 1.54
C GLY A 42 15.98 -15.45 0.76
N PHE A 43 15.93 -14.38 -0.07
CA PHE A 43 14.77 -13.94 -0.82
C PHE A 43 15.06 -13.72 -2.32
N SER A 44 16.14 -14.26 -2.85
CA SER A 44 16.52 -14.12 -4.26
C SER A 44 15.46 -14.63 -5.25
N ASP A 45 14.58 -15.51 -4.81
CA ASP A 45 13.45 -16.04 -5.56
C ASP A 45 12.14 -15.23 -5.39
N PHE A 46 12.13 -14.21 -4.51
CA PHE A 46 10.93 -13.43 -4.22
C PHE A 46 10.70 -12.34 -5.26
N GLY A 47 9.54 -12.36 -5.94
CA GLY A 47 9.17 -11.37 -6.96
C GLY A 47 8.38 -10.21 -6.42
N GLY A 48 7.40 -10.46 -5.53
CA GLY A 48 6.56 -9.41 -4.99
C GLY A 48 5.33 -9.91 -4.25
N ILE A 49 4.48 -8.95 -3.88
CA ILE A 49 3.20 -9.19 -3.20
C ILE A 49 2.09 -8.71 -4.14
N ASN A 50 1.10 -9.56 -4.40
CA ASN A 50 -0.07 -9.21 -5.18
C ASN A 50 -1.31 -9.22 -4.30
N LEU A 51 -1.96 -8.05 -4.15
CA LEU A 51 -3.19 -7.88 -3.38
C LEU A 51 -4.46 -7.88 -4.26
N ASN A 52 -4.36 -8.07 -5.56
CA ASN A 52 -5.48 -8.06 -6.50
C ASN A 52 -6.57 -9.07 -6.12
N ALA A 53 -7.39 -8.72 -5.16
CA ALA A 53 -8.50 -9.54 -4.70
C ALA A 53 -9.77 -9.37 -5.58
N LYS A 54 -9.88 -8.26 -6.30
CA LYS A 54 -11.15 -7.83 -6.93
C LYS A 54 -11.17 -7.84 -8.45
N ARG A 55 -10.03 -7.94 -9.14
CA ARG A 55 -10.00 -7.71 -10.59
C ARG A 55 -9.54 -8.91 -11.39
N LEU A 56 -10.47 -9.37 -12.23
CA LEU A 56 -10.30 -10.10 -13.50
C LEU A 56 -9.49 -11.41 -13.45
N ARG A 57 -10.12 -12.46 -13.90
CA ARG A 57 -9.61 -13.84 -14.08
C ARG A 57 -8.28 -13.99 -14.85
N ARG A 58 -7.66 -12.89 -15.27
CA ARG A 58 -6.39 -12.87 -16.03
C ARG A 58 -5.19 -12.41 -15.23
N LEU A 59 -5.39 -11.90 -14.02
CA LEU A 59 -4.28 -11.46 -13.17
C LEU A 59 -3.82 -12.61 -12.25
N PRO A 60 -2.54 -12.61 -11.87
CA PRO A 60 -2.04 -13.62 -10.94
C PRO A 60 -2.88 -13.61 -9.65
N PRO A 61 -3.12 -14.78 -9.04
CA PRO A 61 -3.89 -14.86 -7.81
C PRO A 61 -3.22 -14.06 -6.70
N ALA A 62 -4.03 -13.49 -5.79
CA ALA A 62 -3.53 -12.77 -4.62
C ALA A 62 -2.58 -13.65 -3.78
N GLY A 63 -1.41 -13.09 -3.43
CA GLY A 63 -0.38 -13.83 -2.71
C GLY A 63 1.01 -13.27 -2.90
N VAL A 64 1.98 -14.04 -2.47
CA VAL A 64 3.40 -13.83 -2.75
C VAL A 64 3.74 -14.46 -4.09
N GLN A 65 4.31 -13.68 -4.98
CA GLN A 65 4.81 -14.13 -6.27
C GLN A 65 6.31 -14.35 -6.22
N LEU A 66 6.77 -15.46 -6.79
CA LEU A 66 8.18 -15.71 -7.03
C LEU A 66 8.55 -15.33 -8.46
N VAL A 67 9.82 -15.06 -8.68
CA VAL A 67 10.40 -14.71 -10.00
C VAL A 67 10.09 -15.77 -11.06
N ASN A 68 9.99 -17.04 -10.68
CA ASN A 68 9.65 -18.15 -11.57
C ASN A 68 8.14 -18.30 -11.87
N GLY A 69 7.33 -17.32 -11.45
CA GLY A 69 5.88 -17.28 -11.67
C GLY A 69 5.05 -18.09 -10.67
N LYS A 70 5.66 -18.79 -9.72
CA LYS A 70 4.95 -19.53 -8.68
C LYS A 70 4.31 -18.55 -7.69
N THR A 71 3.05 -18.82 -7.29
CA THR A 71 2.30 -17.99 -6.35
C THR A 71 1.98 -18.75 -5.07
N PHE A 72 2.35 -18.18 -3.93
CA PHE A 72 1.94 -18.63 -2.61
C PHE A 72 0.71 -17.83 -2.17
N ARG A 73 -0.47 -18.42 -2.27
CA ARG A 73 -1.74 -17.78 -1.89
C ARG A 73 -1.75 -17.39 -0.42
N PHE A 74 -2.44 -16.32 -0.09
CA PHE A 74 -2.64 -15.94 1.30
C PHE A 74 -3.45 -17.00 2.05
N LYS A 75 -2.98 -17.38 3.23
CA LYS A 75 -3.72 -18.15 4.23
C LYS A 75 -4.46 -17.19 5.16
N THR A 76 -3.77 -16.14 5.61
CA THR A 76 -4.36 -15.02 6.35
C THR A 76 -3.94 -13.73 5.69
N LEU A 77 -4.85 -12.76 5.66
CA LEU A 77 -4.61 -11.42 5.14
C LEU A 77 -5.36 -10.43 6.03
N ASN A 78 -4.65 -9.48 6.59
CA ASN A 78 -5.24 -8.43 7.39
C ASN A 78 -4.67 -7.08 6.97
N VAL A 79 -5.58 -6.19 6.55
CA VAL A 79 -5.28 -4.78 6.27
C VAL A 79 -6.17 -3.96 7.20
N LYS A 80 -5.56 -3.30 8.17
CA LYS A 80 -6.26 -2.44 9.12
C LYS A 80 -5.63 -1.06 9.12
N ARG A 81 -6.31 -0.10 8.51
CA ARG A 81 -5.74 1.21 8.20
C ARG A 81 -4.45 1.01 7.39
N GLU A 82 -3.34 1.59 7.81
CA GLU A 82 -2.03 1.42 7.20
C GLU A 82 -1.32 0.10 7.51
N ASN A 83 -1.74 -0.61 8.57
CA ASN A 83 -1.09 -1.86 8.97
C ASN A 83 -1.46 -3.00 8.04
N PHE A 84 -0.45 -3.75 7.61
CA PHE A 84 -0.57 -4.84 6.67
C PHE A 84 0.16 -6.08 7.18
N THR A 85 -0.57 -7.17 7.35
CA THR A 85 0.01 -8.46 7.75
C THR A 85 -0.58 -9.59 6.93
N PHE A 86 0.23 -10.59 6.63
CA PHE A 86 -0.24 -11.82 6.03
C PHE A 86 0.60 -13.05 6.43
N THR A 87 0.02 -14.21 6.22
CA THR A 87 0.71 -15.50 6.09
C THR A 87 0.26 -16.19 4.81
N THR A 88 1.11 -17.03 4.23
CA THR A 88 0.74 -17.80 3.04
C THR A 88 0.46 -19.26 3.37
N VAL A 89 -0.23 -19.95 2.46
CA VAL A 89 -0.25 -21.41 2.46
C VAL A 89 1.17 -21.96 2.30
N SER A 90 1.43 -23.14 2.83
CA SER A 90 2.71 -23.82 2.64
C SER A 90 2.70 -24.60 1.33
N ILE A 91 3.76 -24.49 0.54
CA ILE A 91 3.97 -25.26 -0.68
C ILE A 91 5.37 -25.89 -0.63
N GLY A 92 5.44 -27.21 -0.65
CA GLY A 92 6.72 -27.91 -0.49
C GLY A 92 7.41 -27.63 0.85
N GLY A 93 6.61 -27.41 1.92
CA GLY A 93 7.12 -27.07 3.24
C GLY A 93 7.55 -25.61 3.40
N VAL A 94 7.49 -24.79 2.35
CA VAL A 94 7.85 -23.35 2.37
C VAL A 94 6.60 -22.50 2.54
N SER A 95 6.67 -21.47 3.36
CA SER A 95 5.64 -20.43 3.50
C SER A 95 6.28 -19.07 3.81
N TYR A 96 5.51 -18.01 3.61
CA TYR A 96 5.93 -16.64 3.90
C TYR A 96 5.00 -15.98 4.92
N SER A 97 5.54 -15.07 5.70
CA SER A 97 4.77 -14.14 6.51
C SER A 97 5.34 -12.73 6.40
N PHE A 98 4.46 -11.75 6.54
CA PHE A 98 4.83 -10.33 6.47
C PHE A 98 4.14 -9.55 7.56
N SER A 99 4.82 -8.55 8.07
CA SER A 99 4.29 -7.55 8.98
C SER A 99 4.88 -6.20 8.64
N GLY A 100 4.03 -5.25 8.27
CA GLY A 100 4.48 -3.94 7.81
C GLY A 100 3.35 -2.92 7.78
N LYS A 101 3.61 -1.81 7.08
CA LYS A 101 2.66 -0.71 6.95
C LYS A 101 2.77 -0.05 5.58
N PHE A 102 1.65 0.47 5.09
CA PHE A 102 1.61 1.36 3.95
C PHE A 102 2.07 2.77 4.35
N LEU A 103 2.88 3.40 3.52
CA LEU A 103 3.51 4.69 3.82
C LEU A 103 2.72 5.89 3.29
N GLN A 104 1.84 5.69 2.31
CA GLN A 104 1.11 6.77 1.63
C GLN A 104 -0.38 6.50 1.63
N GLY A 105 -1.04 6.59 2.76
CA GLY A 105 -2.51 6.57 2.86
C GLY A 105 -3.27 5.54 2.01
N GLY A 106 -2.56 4.63 1.31
CA GLY A 106 -3.14 3.56 0.49
C GLY A 106 -3.79 3.98 -0.82
N VAL A 107 -3.60 5.21 -1.26
CA VAL A 107 -4.01 5.65 -2.60
C VAL A 107 -2.79 5.63 -3.50
N PHE A 108 -2.62 4.54 -4.23
CA PHE A 108 -1.48 4.34 -5.13
C PHE A 108 -1.83 4.63 -6.59
N ALA A 109 -2.92 5.35 -6.84
CA ALA A 109 -3.36 5.67 -8.19
C ALA A 109 -2.26 6.39 -8.96
N ALA A 110 -1.77 5.72 -9.99
CA ALA A 110 -1.03 6.31 -11.12
C ALA A 110 0.11 7.27 -10.74
N THR A 111 0.92 6.91 -9.75
CA THR A 111 2.25 7.50 -9.68
C THR A 111 3.06 6.97 -10.85
N ASP A 112 3.74 7.88 -11.52
CA ASP A 112 4.65 7.61 -12.61
C ASP A 112 5.46 6.33 -12.33
N LEU A 113 5.39 5.35 -13.22
CA LEU A 113 6.04 4.03 -13.08
C LEU A 113 7.57 4.13 -12.93
N SER A 114 8.15 5.30 -13.20
CA SER A 114 9.56 5.63 -13.03
C SER A 114 9.96 5.95 -11.59
N ASP A 115 9.00 6.08 -10.69
CA ASP A 115 9.26 6.58 -9.35
C ASP A 115 9.35 5.42 -8.35
N GLU A 116 10.57 5.00 -8.04
CA GLU A 116 10.88 3.96 -7.03
C GLU A 116 10.54 4.39 -5.59
N ARG A 117 9.49 5.22 -5.43
CA ARG A 117 9.05 5.63 -4.10
C ARG A 117 8.51 4.46 -3.29
N PRO A 118 8.99 4.26 -2.07
CA PRO A 118 8.43 3.22 -1.21
C PRO A 118 7.00 3.59 -0.79
N VAL A 119 6.08 2.66 -1.02
CA VAL A 119 4.66 2.79 -0.62
C VAL A 119 4.29 1.79 0.47
N LEU A 120 5.10 0.75 0.65
CA LEU A 120 4.92 -0.28 1.67
C LEU A 120 6.30 -0.62 2.24
N GLU A 121 6.41 -0.74 3.55
CA GLU A 121 7.60 -1.25 4.22
C GLU A 121 7.23 -2.28 5.29
N GLY A 122 8.11 -3.22 5.55
CA GLY A 122 7.91 -4.19 6.61
C GLY A 122 8.93 -5.31 6.62
N VAL A 123 8.66 -6.29 7.47
CA VAL A 123 9.53 -7.45 7.66
C VAL A 123 8.91 -8.66 7.00
N LEU A 124 9.59 -9.18 5.99
CA LEU A 124 9.27 -10.44 5.32
C LEU A 124 10.03 -11.58 5.99
N ARG A 125 9.33 -12.68 6.20
CA ARG A 125 9.89 -13.91 6.77
C ARG A 125 9.61 -15.09 5.87
N LYS A 126 10.63 -15.90 5.63
CA LYS A 126 10.52 -17.19 4.93
C LYS A 126 10.61 -18.32 5.96
N HIS A 127 9.70 -19.25 5.87
CA HIS A 127 9.64 -20.40 6.76
C HIS A 127 9.85 -21.68 5.93
N LYS A 128 10.55 -22.66 6.49
CA LYS A 128 10.69 -24.02 5.93
C LYS A 128 10.38 -25.04 7.02
N ALA A 129 9.45 -25.96 6.73
CA ALA A 129 8.94 -26.93 7.71
C ALA A 129 8.52 -26.27 9.05
N GLY A 130 7.84 -25.10 8.97
CA GLY A 130 7.37 -24.35 10.12
C GLY A 130 8.43 -23.52 10.86
N LYS A 131 9.72 -23.66 10.54
CA LYS A 131 10.81 -22.89 11.16
C LYS A 131 11.17 -21.68 10.30
N LYS A 132 11.41 -20.53 10.94
CA LYS A 132 11.90 -19.31 10.26
C LYS A 132 13.33 -19.58 9.75
N VAL A 133 13.55 -19.44 8.44
CA VAL A 133 14.85 -19.65 7.78
C VAL A 133 15.45 -18.38 7.22
N ALA A 134 14.64 -17.35 6.97
CA ALA A 134 15.12 -16.02 6.57
C ALA A 134 14.18 -14.94 7.09
N GLU A 135 14.73 -13.75 7.34
CA GLU A 135 13.98 -12.54 7.74
C GLU A 135 14.70 -11.32 7.22
N GLN A 136 13.95 -10.39 6.62
CA GLN A 136 14.52 -9.13 6.13
C GLN A 136 13.48 -8.01 6.18
N LYS A 137 13.94 -6.81 6.52
CA LYS A 137 13.16 -5.59 6.36
C LYS A 137 13.27 -5.12 4.91
N LEU A 138 12.13 -4.98 4.24
CA LEU A 138 12.03 -4.65 2.83
C LEU A 138 11.16 -3.40 2.63
N LYS A 139 11.42 -2.70 1.53
CA LYS A 139 10.58 -1.63 1.00
C LYS A 139 10.05 -2.06 -0.35
N PHE A 140 8.83 -1.61 -0.66
CA PHE A 140 8.15 -1.97 -1.88
C PHE A 140 7.61 -0.73 -2.56
N MET A 141 7.71 -0.69 -3.88
CA MET A 141 7.01 0.25 -4.74
C MET A 141 5.69 -0.36 -5.23
N TYR A 142 4.77 0.48 -5.64
CA TYR A 142 3.53 0.07 -6.28
C TYR A 142 3.75 -0.16 -7.78
N PHE A 143 3.19 -1.24 -8.29
CA PHE A 143 3.15 -1.53 -9.72
C PHE A 143 1.69 -1.69 -10.15
N GLY A 144 1.20 -0.73 -10.93
CA GLY A 144 -0.20 -0.66 -11.36
C GLY A 144 -0.57 -1.68 -12.44
N GLY A 145 0.38 -2.43 -12.96
CA GLY A 145 0.22 -3.29 -14.12
C GLY A 145 0.13 -2.49 -15.43
N THR A 146 0.56 -3.05 -16.52
CA THR A 146 0.32 -2.60 -17.90
C THR A 146 -0.87 -3.33 -18.48
#